data_36dbc5df043ea66b8455a057bf42f1e2
#
_entry.id   36dbc5df043ea66b8455a057bf42f1e2
#
_cell.length_a   1.000
_cell.length_b   1.000
_cell.length_c   1.000
_cell.angle_alpha   90.00
_cell.angle_beta   90.00
_cell.angle_gamma   90.00
#
_symmetry.space_group_name_H-M   'P 1'
#
loop_
_entity.id
_entity.type
_entity.pdbx_description
1 polymer ?
#
loop_
_entity_poly.entity_id
_entity_poly.type
_entity_poly.pdbx_seq_one_letter_code
_entity_poly.pdbx_strand_id
1 'polypeptide(L)'
;YAFAMILNGLKIKNQSFVVFVFMLPMWMNFMLRILAWKQLLSKNGVINSILTTLGLPGFNIMNTSGAVVLGMVYDFLPFMLLPIYNSMTRIKNDWIEAALDLGANKVTILFKIILPLTVSGVISGIVMVFVPSLTSFAISQILGGGKVLLIGNIIEQDFVHGSQWGAGSGLSLVLMVFVLISMALVNLFDKEGDQSALW
;
A
#
# COMPACT_ATOMS: atom_id res chain seq x y z
N TYR A 1 -8.61 -3.63 1.08
CA TYR A 1 -9.63 -4.61 0.69
C TYR A 1 -11.05 -4.07 0.93
N ALA A 2 -11.38 -3.70 2.20
CA ALA A 2 -12.70 -3.16 2.56
C ALA A 2 -13.14 -1.99 1.66
N PHE A 3 -12.23 -1.06 1.38
CA PHE A 3 -12.50 0.09 0.52
C PHE A 3 -12.83 -0.34 -0.93
N ALA A 4 -12.07 -1.27 -1.50
CA ALA A 4 -12.35 -1.80 -2.84
C ALA A 4 -13.70 -2.53 -2.91
N MET A 5 -14.07 -3.26 -1.84
CA MET A 5 -15.40 -3.88 -1.72
C MET A 5 -16.52 -2.86 -1.63
N ILE A 6 -16.36 -1.82 -0.82
CA ILE A 6 -17.34 -0.74 -0.70
C ILE A 6 -17.54 -0.07 -2.06
N LEU A 7 -16.45 0.25 -2.77
CA LEU A 7 -16.51 0.84 -4.12
C LEU A 7 -17.25 -0.07 -5.10
N ASN A 8 -16.95 -1.37 -5.11
CA ASN A 8 -17.61 -2.31 -6.02
C ASN A 8 -19.08 -2.55 -5.65
N GLY A 9 -19.42 -2.52 -4.34
CA GLY A 9 -20.78 -2.68 -3.84
C GLY A 9 -21.67 -1.45 -3.95
N LEU A 10 -21.08 -0.27 -4.00
CA LEU A 10 -21.81 0.97 -4.24
C LEU A 10 -22.11 1.07 -5.75
N LYS A 11 -23.40 0.99 -6.13
CA LYS A 11 -23.88 1.25 -7.49
C LYS A 11 -23.70 2.74 -7.86
N ILE A 12 -22.51 3.29 -7.68
CA ILE A 12 -22.18 4.67 -8.03
C ILE A 12 -22.02 4.72 -9.55
N LYS A 13 -22.75 5.60 -10.20
CA LYS A 13 -22.76 5.80 -11.66
C LYS A 13 -21.35 6.02 -12.27
N ASN A 14 -20.38 6.46 -11.45
CA ASN A 14 -19.01 6.75 -11.85
C ASN A 14 -17.98 6.16 -10.85
N GLN A 15 -17.96 4.84 -10.69
CA GLN A 15 -16.95 4.14 -9.83
C GLN A 15 -15.51 4.50 -10.23
N SER A 16 -15.24 4.56 -11.53
CA SER A 16 -13.93 4.95 -12.06
C SER A 16 -13.51 6.36 -11.63
N PHE A 17 -14.46 7.30 -11.51
CA PHE A 17 -14.17 8.65 -11.02
C PHE A 17 -13.75 8.65 -9.54
N VAL A 18 -14.38 7.82 -8.71
CA VAL A 18 -14.00 7.71 -7.29
C VAL A 18 -12.59 7.13 -7.16
N VAL A 19 -12.27 6.07 -7.93
CA VAL A 19 -10.91 5.51 -7.98
C VAL A 19 -9.92 6.59 -8.44
N PHE A 20 -10.25 7.36 -9.48
CA PHE A 20 -9.42 8.46 -9.96
C PHE A 20 -9.14 9.51 -8.87
N VAL A 21 -10.17 9.92 -8.10
CA VAL A 21 -10.01 10.87 -6.98
C VAL A 21 -9.04 10.35 -5.92
N PHE A 22 -9.06 9.03 -5.64
CA PHE A 22 -8.09 8.42 -4.73
C PHE A 22 -6.67 8.37 -5.28
N MET A 23 -6.50 8.49 -6.59
CA MET A 23 -5.18 8.57 -7.23
C MET A 23 -4.63 9.99 -7.32
N LEU A 24 -5.48 11.04 -7.18
CA LEU A 24 -5.04 12.43 -7.28
C LEU A 24 -3.86 12.79 -6.35
N PRO A 25 -3.80 12.31 -5.10
CA PRO A 25 -2.64 12.58 -4.24
C PRO A 25 -1.31 12.09 -4.80
N MET A 26 -1.31 11.09 -5.68
CA MET A 26 -0.06 10.61 -6.32
C MET A 26 0.54 11.61 -7.31
N TRP A 27 -0.26 12.52 -7.86
CA TRP A 27 0.21 13.56 -8.78
C TRP A 27 0.91 14.70 -8.06
N MET A 28 0.79 14.76 -6.73
CA MET A 28 1.56 15.69 -5.93
C MET A 28 3.01 15.23 -5.81
N ASN A 29 3.92 16.19 -5.71
CA ASN A 29 5.32 15.89 -5.44
C ASN A 29 5.46 15.06 -4.16
N PHE A 30 6.20 13.96 -4.22
CA PHE A 30 6.41 13.02 -3.14
C PHE A 30 6.94 13.67 -1.86
N MET A 31 7.96 14.54 -1.98
CA MET A 31 8.57 15.24 -0.83
C MET A 31 7.57 16.18 -0.16
N LEU A 32 6.81 16.95 -0.92
CA LEU A 32 5.79 17.85 -0.38
C LEU A 32 4.73 17.08 0.40
N ARG A 33 4.34 15.91 -0.09
CA ARG A 33 3.37 15.03 0.56
C ARG A 33 3.89 14.53 1.92
N ILE A 34 5.14 14.07 1.99
CA ILE A 34 5.73 13.63 3.25
C ILE A 34 5.89 14.80 4.23
N LEU A 35 6.30 15.98 3.76
CA LEU A 35 6.40 17.16 4.59
C LEU A 35 5.03 17.62 5.13
N ALA A 36 3.97 17.50 4.33
CA ALA A 36 2.61 17.74 4.80
C ALA A 36 2.23 16.77 5.94
N TRP A 37 2.53 15.47 5.79
CA TRP A 37 2.32 14.49 6.86
C TRP A 37 3.12 14.80 8.12
N LYS A 38 4.39 15.23 7.97
CA LYS A 38 5.21 15.68 9.09
C LYS A 38 4.54 16.83 9.84
N GLN A 39 4.01 17.82 9.12
CA GLN A 39 3.31 18.96 9.71
C GLN A 39 2.02 18.55 10.40
N LEU A 40 1.22 17.65 9.79
CA LEU A 40 -0.02 17.17 10.36
C LEU A 40 0.19 16.37 11.65
N LEU A 41 1.21 15.50 11.68
CA LEU A 41 1.52 14.60 12.80
C LEU A 41 2.40 15.25 13.89
N SER A 42 2.91 16.46 13.66
CA SER A 42 3.76 17.15 14.64
C SER A 42 3.00 17.45 15.94
N LYS A 43 3.75 17.65 17.05
CA LYS A 43 3.18 17.95 18.36
C LYS A 43 2.23 19.18 18.33
N ASN A 44 2.59 20.19 17.54
CA ASN A 44 1.80 21.40 17.34
C ASN A 44 1.08 21.39 15.97
N GLY A 45 0.85 20.19 15.41
CA GLY A 45 0.21 20.02 14.12
C GLY A 45 -1.32 20.07 14.22
N VAL A 46 -1.95 20.10 13.04
CA VAL A 46 -3.40 20.24 12.92
C VAL A 46 -4.15 19.12 13.67
N ILE A 47 -3.68 17.87 13.60
CA ILE A 47 -4.31 16.72 14.27
C ILE A 47 -4.30 16.93 15.78
N ASN A 48 -3.17 17.30 16.36
CA ASN A 48 -3.06 17.55 17.79
C ASN A 48 -3.86 18.77 18.24
N SER A 49 -3.93 19.82 17.43
CA SER A 49 -4.76 21.00 17.73
C SER A 49 -6.23 20.63 17.78
N ILE A 50 -6.71 19.80 16.86
CA ILE A 50 -8.10 19.31 16.87
C ILE A 50 -8.36 18.43 18.11
N LEU A 51 -7.47 17.48 18.43
CA LEU A 51 -7.60 16.61 19.60
C LEU A 51 -7.66 17.41 20.91
N THR A 52 -6.76 18.38 21.07
CA THR A 52 -6.75 19.23 22.29
C THR A 52 -7.99 20.10 22.38
N THR A 53 -8.52 20.61 21.27
CA THR A 53 -9.78 21.38 21.25
C THR A 53 -10.98 20.49 21.67
N LEU A 54 -10.92 19.20 21.34
CA LEU A 54 -11.94 18.22 21.75
C LEU A 54 -11.72 17.67 23.18
N GLY A 55 -10.74 18.17 23.91
CA GLY A 55 -10.41 17.70 25.27
C GLY A 55 -9.72 16.33 25.31
N LEU A 56 -9.22 15.84 24.18
CA LEU A 56 -8.52 14.56 24.08
C LEU A 56 -7.01 14.75 24.27
N PRO A 57 -6.29 13.76 24.83
CA PRO A 57 -4.84 13.83 24.97
C PRO A 57 -4.17 13.94 23.59
N GLY A 58 -3.14 14.78 23.50
CA GLY A 58 -2.36 14.94 22.28
C GLY A 58 -1.67 13.63 21.88
N PHE A 59 -1.57 13.40 20.58
CA PHE A 59 -1.03 12.19 19.97
C PHE A 59 0.39 12.45 19.44
N ASN A 60 1.39 11.84 20.05
CA ASN A 60 2.78 12.02 19.66
C ASN A 60 3.31 10.76 18.97
N ILE A 61 3.12 10.66 17.66
CA ILE A 61 3.60 9.54 16.85
C ILE A 61 4.87 9.87 16.07
N MET A 62 5.24 11.16 15.98
CA MET A 62 6.44 11.58 15.25
C MET A 62 7.71 10.91 15.78
N ASN A 63 8.65 10.64 14.87
CA ASN A 63 9.92 9.97 15.15
C ASN A 63 9.76 8.55 15.72
N THR A 64 8.70 7.85 15.32
CA THR A 64 8.44 6.45 15.66
C THR A 64 8.22 5.61 14.42
N SER A 65 8.36 4.29 14.56
CA SER A 65 8.01 3.33 13.50
C SER A 65 6.55 3.48 13.05
N GLY A 66 5.65 3.86 13.96
CA GLY A 66 4.24 4.07 13.64
C GLY A 66 4.03 5.21 12.63
N ALA A 67 4.76 6.32 12.76
CA ALA A 67 4.69 7.42 11.79
C ALA A 67 5.21 6.98 10.41
N VAL A 68 6.28 6.19 10.38
CA VAL A 68 6.85 5.65 9.12
C VAL A 68 5.85 4.74 8.43
N VAL A 69 5.26 3.79 9.18
CA VAL A 69 4.26 2.86 8.64
C VAL A 69 3.03 3.63 8.13
N LEU A 70 2.54 4.61 8.88
CA LEU A 70 1.40 5.42 8.46
C LEU A 70 1.70 6.18 7.16
N GLY A 71 2.88 6.81 7.06
CA GLY A 71 3.32 7.46 5.84
C GLY A 71 3.41 6.52 4.66
N MET A 72 4.00 5.33 4.84
CA MET A 72 4.10 4.29 3.81
C MET A 72 2.73 3.78 3.37
N VAL A 73 1.83 3.50 4.32
CA VAL A 73 0.47 3.05 4.01
C VAL A 73 -0.25 4.09 3.15
N TYR A 74 -0.15 5.36 3.51
CA TYR A 74 -0.77 6.43 2.73
C TYR A 74 -0.16 6.56 1.32
N ASP A 75 1.16 6.56 1.23
CA ASP A 75 1.87 6.76 -0.05
C ASP A 75 1.67 5.60 -1.02
N PHE A 76 1.62 4.37 -0.51
CA PHE A 76 1.52 3.17 -1.34
C PHE A 76 0.09 2.60 -1.43
N LEU A 77 -0.89 3.20 -0.73
CA LEU A 77 -2.28 2.78 -0.75
C LEU A 77 -2.86 2.66 -2.17
N PRO A 78 -2.66 3.62 -3.10
CA PRO A 78 -3.17 3.49 -4.46
C PRO A 78 -2.60 2.29 -5.22
N PHE A 79 -1.31 1.96 -5.02
CA PHE A 79 -0.67 0.81 -5.66
C PHE A 79 -1.25 -0.52 -5.18
N MET A 80 -1.72 -0.60 -3.94
CA MET A 80 -2.43 -1.76 -3.41
C MET A 80 -3.90 -1.79 -3.83
N LEU A 81 -4.53 -0.60 -3.91
CA LEU A 81 -5.95 -0.48 -4.22
C LEU A 81 -6.28 -0.91 -5.64
N LEU A 82 -5.49 -0.45 -6.62
CA LEU A 82 -5.77 -0.65 -8.05
C LEU A 82 -5.83 -2.14 -8.46
N PRO A 83 -4.83 -2.98 -8.16
CA PRO A 83 -4.88 -4.39 -8.53
C PRO A 83 -6.05 -5.13 -7.88
N ILE A 84 -6.33 -4.83 -6.61
CA ILE A 84 -7.46 -5.42 -5.88
C ILE A 84 -8.79 -5.00 -6.53
N TYR A 85 -8.97 -3.71 -6.81
CA TYR A 85 -10.16 -3.20 -7.47
C TYR A 85 -10.35 -3.84 -8.86
N ASN A 86 -9.28 -3.91 -9.67
CA ASN A 86 -9.33 -4.52 -10.99
C ASN A 86 -9.69 -6.00 -10.93
N SER A 87 -9.20 -6.74 -9.94
CA SER A 87 -9.59 -8.14 -9.74
C SER A 87 -11.05 -8.28 -9.33
N MET A 88 -11.56 -7.39 -8.49
CA MET A 88 -12.97 -7.38 -8.08
C MET A 88 -13.92 -7.07 -9.23
N THR A 89 -13.55 -6.16 -10.14
CA THR A 89 -14.41 -5.81 -11.30
C THR A 89 -14.53 -6.94 -12.32
N ARG A 90 -13.63 -7.93 -12.28
CA ARG A 90 -13.72 -9.14 -13.14
C ARG A 90 -14.73 -10.18 -12.63
N ILE A 91 -15.16 -10.06 -11.37
CA ILE A 91 -16.15 -10.99 -10.79
C ILE A 91 -17.51 -10.68 -11.41
N LYS A 92 -18.12 -11.69 -12.06
CA LYS A 92 -19.46 -11.58 -12.64
C LYS A 92 -20.51 -11.56 -11.52
N ASN A 93 -21.49 -10.69 -11.65
CA ASN A 93 -22.61 -10.61 -10.69
C ASN A 93 -23.40 -11.92 -10.63
N ASP A 94 -23.51 -12.63 -11.74
CA ASP A 94 -24.22 -13.93 -11.83
C ASP A 94 -23.70 -14.94 -10.81
N TRP A 95 -22.38 -14.94 -10.52
CA TRP A 95 -21.80 -15.84 -9.52
C TRP A 95 -22.22 -15.49 -8.10
N ILE A 96 -22.39 -14.18 -7.83
CA ILE A 96 -22.85 -13.68 -6.53
C ILE A 96 -24.33 -13.97 -6.36
N GLU A 97 -25.14 -13.78 -7.41
CA GLU A 97 -26.58 -14.04 -7.43
C GLU A 97 -26.85 -15.54 -7.25
N ALA A 98 -26.16 -16.41 -8.01
CA ALA A 98 -26.29 -17.86 -7.85
C ALA A 98 -25.94 -18.34 -6.42
N ALA A 99 -24.92 -17.74 -5.78
CA ALA A 99 -24.58 -18.06 -4.41
C ALA A 99 -25.66 -17.61 -3.41
N LEU A 100 -26.29 -16.46 -3.65
CA LEU A 100 -27.42 -15.98 -2.84
C LEU A 100 -28.63 -16.89 -2.96
N ASP A 101 -28.94 -17.36 -4.17
CA ASP A 101 -30.03 -18.30 -4.43
C ASP A 101 -29.83 -19.64 -3.72
N LEU A 102 -28.56 -20.05 -3.57
CA LEU A 102 -28.16 -21.23 -2.78
C LEU A 102 -28.15 -20.98 -1.25
N GLY A 103 -28.60 -19.79 -0.79
CA GLY A 103 -28.69 -19.44 0.61
C GLY A 103 -27.38 -18.98 1.27
N ALA A 104 -26.35 -18.63 0.48
CA ALA A 104 -25.11 -18.13 1.02
C ALA A 104 -25.31 -16.72 1.63
N ASN A 105 -24.80 -16.51 2.84
CA ASN A 105 -24.79 -15.18 3.45
C ASN A 105 -23.61 -14.34 2.90
N LYS A 106 -23.66 -13.00 3.11
CA LYS A 106 -22.62 -12.06 2.61
C LYS A 106 -21.20 -12.40 3.08
N VAL A 107 -21.05 -12.96 4.27
CA VAL A 107 -19.75 -13.37 4.82
C VAL A 107 -19.23 -14.61 4.07
N THR A 108 -20.11 -15.57 3.79
CA THR A 108 -19.76 -16.76 3.01
C THR A 108 -19.33 -16.39 1.58
N ILE A 109 -20.08 -15.49 0.93
CA ILE A 109 -19.75 -14.98 -0.40
C ILE A 109 -18.37 -14.30 -0.38
N LEU A 110 -18.10 -13.45 0.65
CA LEU A 110 -16.82 -12.80 0.77
C LEU A 110 -15.65 -13.79 0.87
N PHE A 111 -15.74 -14.75 1.80
CA PHE A 111 -14.62 -15.66 2.08
C PHE A 111 -14.48 -16.81 1.08
N LYS A 112 -15.59 -17.28 0.50
CA LYS A 112 -15.57 -18.46 -0.40
C LYS A 112 -15.56 -18.11 -1.90
N ILE A 113 -15.96 -16.88 -2.26
CA ILE A 113 -16.04 -16.48 -3.67
C ILE A 113 -15.12 -15.27 -3.93
N ILE A 114 -15.37 -14.14 -3.27
CA ILE A 114 -14.67 -12.91 -3.61
C ILE A 114 -13.17 -13.00 -3.26
N LEU A 115 -12.84 -13.42 -2.04
CA LEU A 115 -11.44 -13.51 -1.58
C LEU A 115 -10.61 -14.44 -2.47
N PRO A 116 -11.00 -15.70 -2.75
CA PRO A 116 -10.21 -16.58 -3.60
C PRO A 116 -10.01 -16.04 -5.02
N LEU A 117 -11.07 -15.48 -5.63
CA LEU A 117 -11.01 -14.94 -6.98
C LEU A 117 -10.19 -13.65 -7.10
N THR A 118 -9.95 -12.96 -6.00
CA THR A 118 -9.18 -11.70 -5.98
C THR A 118 -7.78 -11.85 -5.40
N VAL A 119 -7.34 -13.06 -5.07
CA VAL A 119 -5.99 -13.32 -4.52
C VAL A 119 -4.90 -12.84 -5.47
N SER A 120 -5.05 -13.06 -6.78
CA SER A 120 -4.09 -12.58 -7.78
C SER A 120 -3.92 -11.06 -7.72
N GLY A 121 -5.01 -10.30 -7.56
CA GLY A 121 -4.95 -8.85 -7.36
C GLY A 121 -4.27 -8.43 -6.06
N VAL A 122 -4.48 -9.19 -4.98
CA VAL A 122 -3.78 -8.95 -3.70
C VAL A 122 -2.29 -9.19 -3.85
N ILE A 123 -1.90 -10.30 -4.47
CA ILE A 123 -0.50 -10.65 -4.72
C ILE A 123 0.17 -9.56 -5.58
N SER A 124 -0.44 -9.17 -6.69
CA SER A 124 0.07 -8.08 -7.54
C SER A 124 0.21 -6.76 -6.78
N GLY A 125 -0.77 -6.42 -5.92
CA GLY A 125 -0.70 -5.24 -5.06
C GLY A 125 0.44 -5.31 -4.05
N ILE A 126 0.67 -6.46 -3.41
CA ILE A 126 1.79 -6.66 -2.48
C ILE A 126 3.12 -6.40 -3.19
N VAL A 127 3.31 -6.93 -4.39
CA VAL A 127 4.55 -6.71 -5.17
C VAL A 127 4.76 -5.24 -5.49
N MET A 128 3.70 -4.57 -5.96
CA MET A 128 3.77 -3.14 -6.31
C MET A 128 4.11 -2.25 -5.11
N VAL A 129 3.75 -2.66 -3.89
CA VAL A 129 4.04 -1.92 -2.66
C VAL A 129 5.38 -2.33 -2.05
N PHE A 130 5.75 -3.61 -2.12
CA PHE A 130 6.90 -4.17 -1.43
C PHE A 130 8.21 -3.52 -1.89
N VAL A 131 8.44 -3.45 -3.20
CA VAL A 131 9.69 -2.91 -3.77
C VAL A 131 9.92 -1.44 -3.37
N PRO A 132 8.98 -0.50 -3.62
CA PRO A 132 9.19 0.89 -3.24
C PRO A 132 9.22 1.10 -1.72
N SER A 133 8.57 0.25 -0.91
CA SER A 133 8.65 0.37 0.54
C SER A 133 10.03 0.03 1.10
N LEU A 134 10.73 -0.95 0.53
CA LEU A 134 12.10 -1.30 0.93
C LEU A 134 13.11 -0.19 0.61
N THR A 135 12.90 0.51 -0.51
CA THR A 135 13.83 1.55 -1.00
C THR A 135 13.50 2.95 -0.50
N SER A 136 12.36 3.14 0.18
CA SER A 136 11.86 4.46 0.60
C SER A 136 12.62 5.01 1.82
N PHE A 137 13.74 5.68 1.58
CA PHE A 137 14.55 6.30 2.63
C PHE A 137 13.93 7.61 3.15
N ALA A 138 13.32 8.42 2.29
CA ALA A 138 12.84 9.76 2.66
C ALA A 138 11.70 9.72 3.69
N ILE A 139 10.77 8.76 3.61
CA ILE A 139 9.70 8.59 4.60
C ILE A 139 10.30 8.30 5.97
N SER A 140 11.26 7.37 6.02
CA SER A 140 11.95 6.99 7.25
C SER A 140 12.74 8.17 7.86
N GLN A 141 13.46 8.94 7.06
CA GLN A 141 14.19 10.11 7.55
C GLN A 141 13.27 11.21 8.08
N ILE A 142 12.20 11.54 7.34
CA ILE A 142 11.35 12.69 7.64
C ILE A 142 10.36 12.39 8.75
N LEU A 143 9.68 11.22 8.71
CA LEU A 143 8.68 10.84 9.70
C LEU A 143 9.25 10.02 10.85
N GLY A 144 10.27 9.20 10.59
CA GLY A 144 10.96 8.38 11.59
C GLY A 144 12.06 9.11 12.36
N GLY A 145 12.44 10.33 11.91
CA GLY A 145 13.47 11.13 12.55
C GLY A 145 14.85 10.45 12.60
N GLY A 146 15.17 9.61 11.61
CA GLY A 146 16.43 8.85 11.55
C GLY A 146 16.53 7.66 12.52
N LYS A 147 15.48 7.37 13.31
CA LYS A 147 15.48 6.26 14.28
C LYS A 147 15.10 4.92 13.66
N VAL A 148 14.40 4.95 12.54
CA VAL A 148 13.99 3.76 11.79
C VAL A 148 14.84 3.69 10.54
N LEU A 149 15.78 2.75 10.51
CA LEU A 149 16.65 2.54 9.36
C LEU A 149 16.04 1.48 8.44
N LEU A 150 15.83 1.85 7.19
CA LEU A 150 15.48 0.97 6.10
C LEU A 150 16.71 0.70 5.24
N ILE A 151 16.67 -0.32 4.40
CA ILE A 151 17.79 -0.64 3.49
C ILE A 151 18.11 0.56 2.60
N GLY A 152 17.09 1.27 2.11
CA GLY A 152 17.26 2.50 1.33
C GLY A 152 18.03 3.59 2.07
N ASN A 153 17.89 3.71 3.40
CA ASN A 153 18.66 4.69 4.19
C ASN A 153 20.15 4.32 4.25
N ILE A 154 20.46 3.04 4.39
CA ILE A 154 21.86 2.56 4.45
C ILE A 154 22.53 2.83 3.11
N ILE A 155 21.88 2.47 2.01
CA ILE A 155 22.41 2.71 0.66
C ILE A 155 22.60 4.22 0.42
N GLU A 156 21.64 5.04 0.78
CA GLU A 156 21.75 6.50 0.64
C GLU A 156 22.90 7.07 1.47
N GLN A 157 23.08 6.62 2.73
CA GLN A 157 24.17 7.03 3.58
C GLN A 157 25.55 6.65 3.00
N ASP A 158 25.70 5.45 2.45
CA ASP A 158 26.97 5.00 1.86
C ASP A 158 27.36 5.85 0.65
N PHE A 159 26.40 6.25 -0.18
CA PHE A 159 26.64 7.09 -1.34
C PHE A 159 26.86 8.56 -1.00
N VAL A 160 26.06 9.12 -0.09
CA VAL A 160 26.04 10.57 0.19
C VAL A 160 27.03 10.96 1.29
N HIS A 161 27.12 10.20 2.35
CA HIS A 161 27.88 10.57 3.56
C HIS A 161 29.11 9.71 3.79
N GLY A 162 29.07 8.44 3.43
CA GLY A 162 30.11 7.45 3.76
C GLY A 162 31.29 7.44 2.80
N SER A 163 31.20 8.03 1.63
CA SER A 163 32.16 7.90 0.51
C SER A 163 32.55 6.43 0.22
N GLN A 164 31.69 5.49 0.65
CA GLN A 164 31.88 4.04 0.49
C GLN A 164 31.09 3.54 -0.71
N TRP A 165 31.38 4.07 -1.86
CA TRP A 165 30.67 3.74 -3.12
C TRP A 165 30.65 2.24 -3.41
N GLY A 166 31.70 1.52 -3.01
CA GLY A 166 31.77 0.07 -3.16
C GLY A 166 30.75 -0.67 -2.29
N ALA A 167 30.55 -0.26 -1.04
CA ALA A 167 29.56 -0.85 -0.13
C ALA A 167 28.13 -0.51 -0.60
N GLY A 168 27.85 0.76 -0.91
CA GLY A 168 26.55 1.19 -1.40
C GLY A 168 26.15 0.50 -2.72
N SER A 169 27.06 0.35 -3.67
CA SER A 169 26.80 -0.38 -4.91
C SER A 169 26.60 -1.89 -4.67
N GLY A 170 27.36 -2.49 -3.76
CA GLY A 170 27.18 -3.88 -3.37
C GLY A 170 25.81 -4.15 -2.75
N LEU A 171 25.38 -3.32 -1.79
CA LEU A 171 24.06 -3.42 -1.18
C LEU A 171 22.95 -3.21 -2.19
N SER A 172 23.10 -2.24 -3.11
CA SER A 172 22.11 -1.99 -4.16
C SER A 172 21.97 -3.19 -5.10
N LEU A 173 23.08 -3.86 -5.41
CA LEU A 173 23.11 -5.05 -6.26
C LEU A 173 22.42 -6.24 -5.56
N VAL A 174 22.71 -6.46 -4.28
CA VAL A 174 22.05 -7.50 -3.47
C VAL A 174 20.54 -7.23 -3.38
N LEU A 175 20.15 -5.98 -3.14
CA LEU A 175 18.74 -5.59 -3.10
C LEU A 175 18.06 -5.82 -4.45
N MET A 176 18.72 -5.46 -5.56
CA MET A 176 18.19 -5.68 -6.90
C MET A 176 17.94 -7.17 -7.17
N VAL A 177 18.92 -8.03 -6.85
CA VAL A 177 18.77 -9.50 -7.00
C VAL A 177 17.63 -10.02 -6.14
N PHE A 178 17.53 -9.58 -4.89
CA PHE A 178 16.45 -9.95 -3.99
C PHE A 178 15.07 -9.55 -4.54
N VAL A 179 14.94 -8.33 -5.07
CA VAL A 179 13.71 -7.83 -5.70
C VAL A 179 13.35 -8.68 -6.92
N LEU A 180 14.32 -8.96 -7.80
CA LEU A 180 14.09 -9.77 -9.00
C LEU A 180 13.63 -11.19 -8.65
N ILE A 181 14.24 -11.81 -7.66
CA ILE A 181 13.82 -13.14 -7.17
C ILE A 181 12.40 -13.07 -6.59
N SER A 182 12.12 -12.06 -5.77
CA SER A 182 10.78 -11.87 -5.17
C SER A 182 9.71 -11.69 -6.26
N MET A 183 9.98 -10.87 -7.28
CA MET A 183 9.06 -10.68 -8.41
C MET A 183 8.88 -11.96 -9.23
N ALA A 184 9.96 -12.71 -9.47
CA ALA A 184 9.87 -13.99 -10.18
C ALA A 184 9.03 -15.01 -9.44
N LEU A 185 9.22 -15.14 -8.12
CA LEU A 185 8.42 -16.02 -7.27
C LEU A 185 6.93 -15.65 -7.33
N VAL A 186 6.61 -14.37 -7.19
CA VAL A 186 5.22 -13.91 -7.25
C VAL A 186 4.59 -14.20 -8.61
N ASN A 187 5.30 -13.95 -9.70
CA ASN A 187 4.81 -14.24 -11.05
C ASN A 187 4.54 -15.76 -11.28
N LEU A 188 5.30 -16.64 -10.60
CA LEU A 188 5.03 -18.07 -10.66
C LEU A 188 3.70 -18.41 -9.98
N PHE A 189 3.43 -17.82 -8.82
CA PHE A 189 2.15 -18.02 -8.11
C PHE A 189 0.95 -17.38 -8.85
N ASP A 190 1.15 -16.25 -9.52
CA ASP A 190 0.07 -15.58 -10.27
C ASP A 190 -0.33 -16.37 -11.51
N LYS A 191 0.60 -17.04 -12.20
CA LYS A 191 0.30 -17.95 -13.33
C LYS A 191 -0.52 -19.17 -12.93
N GLU A 192 -0.29 -19.74 -11.75
CA GLU A 192 -1.09 -20.85 -11.25
C GLU A 192 -2.53 -20.42 -10.91
N GLY A 193 -2.72 -19.19 -10.43
CA GLY A 193 -4.05 -18.63 -10.15
C GLY A 193 -4.90 -18.39 -11.41
N ASP A 194 -4.30 -17.99 -12.50
CA ASP A 194 -5.00 -17.71 -13.77
C ASP A 194 -5.39 -19.01 -14.51
N GLN A 195 -4.63 -20.09 -14.36
CA GLN A 195 -4.93 -21.39 -14.94
C GLN A 195 -6.03 -22.17 -14.18
N SER A 196 -6.16 -21.96 -12.86
CA SER A 196 -7.19 -22.62 -12.06
C SER A 196 -8.59 -22.01 -12.23
N ALA A 197 -8.70 -20.83 -12.84
CA ALA A 197 -9.97 -20.16 -13.14
C ALA A 197 -10.60 -20.58 -14.49
N LEU A 198 -9.97 -21.50 -15.22
CA LEU A 198 -10.42 -21.96 -16.54
C LEU A 198 -11.13 -23.33 -16.53
N TRP A 199 -11.37 -23.94 -15.33
CA TRP A 199 -12.10 -25.21 -15.17
C TRP A 199 -13.36 -25.05 -14.34
#